data_47ce43291109f365480540704cbff093
#
_entry.id   47ce43291109f365480540704cbff093
#
_cell.length_a   1.000
_cell.length_b   1.000
_cell.length_c   1.000
_cell.angle_alpha   90.00
_cell.angle_beta   90.00
_cell.angle_gamma   90.00
#
_symmetry.space_group_name_H-M   'P 1'
#
loop_
_entity.id
_entity.type
_entity.pdbx_description
1 polymer ?
#
loop_
_entity_poly.entity_id
_entity_poly.type
_entity_poly.pdbx_seq_one_letter_code
_entity_poly.pdbx_strand_id
1 'polypeptide(L)'
;MSTVLSVKDLCKTYIVKKNSNNVLRNISFELGDGEFVTVMGPSGSGKSTLLYTVSGMDAMTSGSVNFAGRELGTLSKKELSKLRLTEMGFIFQQMYMMKKLCIFDNIVLPAYQAGMAHSEANKRAEELMRTLDIIETAEHEINEVSGGQLQRACLCRALINEPKVIFADEPTGALNSKAAADVMRELIKANRGSTSIMMVTHSVRVAAMSDKVLYLMDGDIQGEIVLGKLENEDTLPERERSLRNWLVERGW
;
A
#
# COMPACT_ATOMS: atom_id res chain seq x y z
N MET A 1 7.52 -16.45 -11.66
CA MET A 1 6.34 -15.71 -11.19
C MET A 1 6.06 -14.62 -12.19
N SER A 2 4.81 -14.29 -12.48
CA SER A 2 4.46 -13.14 -13.32
C SER A 2 4.74 -11.84 -12.52
N THR A 3 5.10 -10.77 -13.22
CA THR A 3 5.35 -9.46 -12.62
C THR A 3 4.09 -8.61 -12.75
N VAL A 4 3.55 -8.12 -11.63
CA VAL A 4 2.38 -7.22 -11.63
C VAL A 4 2.78 -5.75 -11.77
N LEU A 5 3.95 -5.35 -11.23
CA LEU A 5 4.48 -4.00 -11.33
C LEU A 5 5.97 -4.08 -11.68
N SER A 6 6.38 -3.45 -12.79
CA SER A 6 7.78 -3.31 -13.20
C SER A 6 8.12 -1.83 -13.31
N VAL A 7 9.18 -1.42 -12.63
CA VAL A 7 9.67 -0.03 -12.57
C VAL A 7 11.08 0.00 -13.14
N LYS A 8 11.35 0.91 -14.10
CA LYS A 8 12.67 1.03 -14.73
C LYS A 8 13.09 2.49 -14.81
N ASP A 9 14.29 2.77 -14.29
CA ASP A 9 14.96 4.08 -14.33
C ASP A 9 14.07 5.25 -13.91
N LEU A 10 13.17 5.00 -12.95
CA LEU A 10 12.18 5.96 -12.47
C LEU A 10 12.87 7.14 -11.79
N CYS A 11 12.61 8.34 -12.28
CA CYS A 11 13.02 9.57 -11.64
C CYS A 11 11.81 10.44 -11.28
N LYS A 12 11.91 11.13 -10.14
CA LYS A 12 10.94 12.14 -9.73
C LYS A 12 11.63 13.39 -9.24
N THR A 13 11.34 14.50 -9.91
CA THR A 13 11.84 15.84 -9.56
C THR A 13 10.66 16.78 -9.34
N TYR A 14 10.63 17.46 -8.20
CA TYR A 14 9.70 18.55 -7.95
C TYR A 14 10.38 19.88 -8.24
N ILE A 15 9.69 20.75 -8.96
CA ILE A 15 10.14 22.11 -9.25
C ILE A 15 9.29 23.08 -8.44
N VAL A 16 9.90 23.76 -7.48
CA VAL A 16 9.26 24.77 -6.66
C VAL A 16 9.94 26.12 -6.91
N LYS A 17 9.26 27.01 -7.59
CA LYS A 17 9.81 28.29 -8.07
C LYS A 17 11.02 28.05 -9.00
N LYS A 18 12.25 28.39 -8.57
CA LYS A 18 13.50 28.21 -9.33
C LYS A 18 14.35 27.03 -8.81
N ASN A 19 13.89 26.36 -7.76
CA ASN A 19 14.63 25.24 -7.17
C ASN A 19 14.05 23.91 -7.67
N SER A 20 14.93 23.02 -8.12
CA SER A 20 14.59 21.63 -8.44
C SER A 20 15.04 20.73 -7.29
N ASN A 21 14.16 19.85 -6.84
CA ASN A 21 14.46 18.81 -5.86
C ASN A 21 14.26 17.43 -6.51
N ASN A 22 15.34 16.72 -6.74
CA ASN A 22 15.32 15.37 -7.31
C ASN A 22 15.12 14.36 -6.17
N VAL A 23 13.88 13.91 -5.99
CA VAL A 23 13.47 13.05 -4.87
C VAL A 23 13.68 11.57 -5.15
N LEU A 24 13.51 11.13 -6.42
CA LEU A 24 13.79 9.74 -6.84
C LEU A 24 14.79 9.75 -7.99
N ARG A 25 15.76 8.82 -7.95
CA ARG A 25 16.91 8.78 -8.86
C ARG A 25 17.10 7.38 -9.41
N ASN A 26 16.73 7.16 -10.68
CA ASN A 26 16.94 5.92 -11.43
C ASN A 26 16.48 4.65 -10.70
N ILE A 27 15.31 4.72 -10.05
CA ILE A 27 14.74 3.61 -9.31
C ILE A 27 14.30 2.50 -10.26
N SER A 28 14.79 1.28 -10.02
CA SER A 28 14.38 0.09 -10.77
C SER A 28 14.12 -1.06 -9.80
N PHE A 29 12.94 -1.67 -9.90
CA PHE A 29 12.56 -2.86 -9.13
C PHE A 29 11.32 -3.54 -9.75
N GLU A 30 11.02 -4.73 -9.28
CA GLU A 30 9.82 -5.47 -9.67
C GLU A 30 9.04 -5.94 -8.44
N LEU A 31 7.70 -5.96 -8.59
CA LEU A 31 6.76 -6.59 -7.68
C LEU A 31 6.14 -7.77 -8.42
N GLY A 32 6.36 -8.97 -7.91
CA GLY A 32 5.76 -10.20 -8.42
C GLY A 32 4.27 -10.29 -8.11
N ASP A 33 3.56 -11.08 -8.89
CA ASP A 33 2.14 -11.38 -8.64
C ASP A 33 2.00 -12.15 -7.32
N GLY A 34 1.15 -11.65 -6.41
CA GLY A 34 1.01 -12.17 -5.07
C GLY A 34 2.22 -11.91 -4.14
N GLU A 35 3.20 -11.10 -4.52
CA GLU A 35 4.34 -10.76 -3.67
C GLU A 35 3.97 -9.62 -2.71
N PHE A 36 4.54 -9.66 -1.51
CA PHE A 36 4.46 -8.58 -0.52
C PHE A 36 5.83 -7.88 -0.39
N VAL A 37 5.95 -6.68 -0.95
CA VAL A 37 7.18 -5.87 -0.91
C VAL A 37 7.00 -4.71 0.05
N THR A 38 7.99 -4.49 0.91
CA THR A 38 8.05 -3.31 1.79
C THR A 38 9.22 -2.41 1.40
N VAL A 39 8.99 -1.10 1.36
CA VAL A 39 10.01 -0.08 1.20
C VAL A 39 10.32 0.54 2.56
N MET A 40 11.56 0.42 3.00
CA MET A 40 12.09 1.05 4.21
C MET A 40 13.10 2.14 3.85
N GLY A 41 13.37 3.04 4.79
CA GLY A 41 14.35 4.11 4.63
C GLY A 41 14.12 5.24 5.65
N PRO A 42 15.09 6.14 5.87
CA PRO A 42 14.95 7.26 6.79
C PRO A 42 13.84 8.23 6.36
N SER A 43 13.44 9.11 7.28
CA SER A 43 12.49 10.18 6.95
C SER A 43 13.04 11.06 5.83
N GLY A 44 12.21 11.41 4.84
CA GLY A 44 12.62 12.23 3.70
C GLY A 44 13.34 11.48 2.57
N SER A 45 13.57 10.15 2.66
CA SER A 45 14.25 9.39 1.60
C SER A 45 13.46 9.23 0.30
N GLY A 46 12.16 9.61 0.27
CA GLY A 46 11.31 9.52 -0.92
C GLY A 46 10.33 8.34 -0.96
N LYS A 47 10.15 7.58 0.14
CA LYS A 47 9.29 6.38 0.19
C LYS A 47 7.85 6.61 -0.26
N SER A 48 7.14 7.57 0.34
CA SER A 48 5.77 7.90 -0.07
C SER A 48 5.72 8.46 -1.49
N THR A 49 6.73 9.24 -1.89
CA THR A 49 6.87 9.70 -3.28
C THR A 49 7.01 8.52 -4.25
N LEU A 50 7.82 7.52 -3.90
CA LEU A 50 7.95 6.30 -4.70
C LEU A 50 6.60 5.58 -4.83
N LEU A 51 5.91 5.34 -3.72
CA LEU A 51 4.61 4.66 -3.70
C LEU A 51 3.57 5.41 -4.55
N TYR A 52 3.50 6.75 -4.43
CA TYR A 52 2.54 7.54 -5.21
C TYR A 52 2.90 7.64 -6.68
N THR A 53 4.20 7.64 -7.02
CA THR A 53 4.64 7.70 -8.42
C THR A 53 4.38 6.37 -9.12
N VAL A 54 4.72 5.23 -8.52
CA VAL A 54 4.50 3.91 -9.13
C VAL A 54 3.03 3.48 -9.20
N SER A 55 2.17 4.07 -8.36
CA SER A 55 0.72 3.89 -8.44
C SER A 55 0.01 4.85 -9.39
N GLY A 56 0.77 5.74 -10.06
CA GLY A 56 0.21 6.75 -10.96
C GLY A 56 -0.63 7.82 -10.26
N MET A 57 -0.51 7.97 -8.94
CA MET A 57 -1.11 9.11 -8.20
C MET A 57 -0.34 10.39 -8.47
N ASP A 58 0.97 10.30 -8.57
CA ASP A 58 1.84 11.40 -8.95
C ASP A 58 2.58 11.06 -10.25
N ALA A 59 2.76 12.04 -11.13
CA ALA A 59 3.42 11.83 -12.40
C ALA A 59 4.93 11.65 -12.22
N MET A 60 5.52 10.66 -12.86
CA MET A 60 6.98 10.53 -12.95
C MET A 60 7.58 11.65 -13.80
N THR A 61 8.85 11.98 -13.55
CA THR A 61 9.60 12.92 -14.39
C THR A 61 10.23 12.23 -15.58
N SER A 62 10.76 11.02 -15.39
CA SER A 62 11.28 10.14 -16.43
C SER A 62 11.30 8.69 -15.94
N GLY A 63 11.65 7.78 -16.83
CA GLY A 63 11.62 6.34 -16.58
C GLY A 63 10.33 5.70 -17.08
N SER A 64 10.02 4.50 -16.58
CA SER A 64 8.88 3.70 -17.02
C SER A 64 8.29 2.95 -15.83
N VAL A 65 6.97 2.89 -15.77
CA VAL A 65 6.19 2.10 -14.80
C VAL A 65 5.15 1.29 -15.54
N ASN A 66 5.37 -0.02 -15.60
CA ASN A 66 4.42 -0.95 -16.18
C ASN A 66 3.60 -1.65 -15.08
N PHE A 67 2.30 -1.49 -15.12
CA PHE A 67 1.34 -2.13 -14.21
C PHE A 67 0.46 -3.12 -14.97
N ALA A 68 0.57 -4.39 -14.67
CA ALA A 68 -0.22 -5.47 -15.29
C ALA A 68 -0.21 -5.40 -16.84
N GLY A 69 0.97 -5.16 -17.44
CA GLY A 69 1.16 -5.07 -18.88
C GLY A 69 0.84 -3.69 -19.49
N ARG A 70 0.47 -2.69 -18.69
CA ARG A 70 0.14 -1.32 -19.15
C ARG A 70 1.17 -0.31 -18.67
N GLU A 71 1.76 0.46 -19.59
CA GLU A 71 2.70 1.54 -19.29
C GLU A 71 1.93 2.78 -18.79
N LEU A 72 2.11 3.10 -17.50
CA LEU A 72 1.34 4.18 -16.84
C LEU A 72 1.62 5.55 -17.46
N GLY A 73 2.85 5.79 -17.91
CA GLY A 73 3.26 7.06 -18.50
C GLY A 73 2.54 7.41 -19.81
N THR A 74 1.93 6.42 -20.48
CA THR A 74 1.18 6.62 -21.73
C THR A 74 -0.31 6.80 -21.54
N LEU A 75 -0.83 6.51 -20.34
CA LEU A 75 -2.26 6.56 -20.05
C LEU A 75 -2.73 8.01 -19.82
N SER A 76 -3.92 8.32 -20.31
CA SER A 76 -4.61 9.56 -20.00
C SER A 76 -5.00 9.61 -18.51
N LYS A 77 -5.26 10.82 -17.97
CA LYS A 77 -5.74 11.01 -16.60
C LYS A 77 -7.01 10.20 -16.29
N LYS A 78 -7.91 10.05 -17.27
CA LYS A 78 -9.15 9.28 -17.13
C LYS A 78 -8.87 7.78 -17.02
N GLU A 79 -7.97 7.26 -17.85
CA GLU A 79 -7.56 5.86 -17.82
C GLU A 79 -6.82 5.52 -16.52
N LEU A 80 -5.87 6.37 -16.09
CA LEU A 80 -5.19 6.23 -14.78
C LEU A 80 -6.18 6.24 -13.63
N SER A 81 -7.18 7.15 -13.65
CA SER A 81 -8.20 7.20 -12.59
C SER A 81 -9.03 5.93 -12.55
N LYS A 82 -9.44 5.42 -13.74
CA LYS A 82 -10.19 4.16 -13.85
C LYS A 82 -9.33 2.98 -13.35
N LEU A 83 -8.08 2.91 -13.78
CA LEU A 83 -7.15 1.85 -13.36
C LEU A 83 -6.98 1.82 -11.84
N ARG A 84 -6.74 2.98 -11.21
CA ARG A 84 -6.64 3.08 -9.74
C ARG A 84 -7.93 2.64 -9.05
N LEU A 85 -9.08 3.03 -9.60
CA LEU A 85 -10.37 2.68 -9.03
C LEU A 85 -10.65 1.17 -9.06
N THR A 86 -10.28 0.48 -10.15
CA THR A 86 -10.71 -0.90 -10.40
C THR A 86 -9.64 -1.96 -10.09
N GLU A 87 -8.36 -1.61 -10.11
CA GLU A 87 -7.28 -2.60 -10.01
C GLU A 87 -6.24 -2.30 -8.94
N MET A 88 -6.35 -1.13 -8.25
CA MET A 88 -5.46 -0.75 -7.17
C MET A 88 -6.23 -0.43 -5.90
N GLY A 89 -5.75 -0.92 -4.76
CA GLY A 89 -6.23 -0.53 -3.43
C GLY A 89 -5.28 0.45 -2.78
N PHE A 90 -5.80 1.37 -1.95
CA PHE A 90 -4.97 2.37 -1.28
C PHE A 90 -5.27 2.45 0.21
N ILE A 91 -4.20 2.39 1.01
CA ILE A 91 -4.23 2.64 2.45
C ILE A 91 -3.24 3.78 2.73
N PHE A 92 -3.73 4.87 3.30
CA PHE A 92 -2.93 6.05 3.59
C PHE A 92 -2.73 6.21 5.09
N GLN A 93 -1.62 6.80 5.49
CA GLN A 93 -1.34 7.15 6.88
C GLN A 93 -2.44 8.03 7.49
N GLN A 94 -2.98 8.98 6.72
CA GLN A 94 -4.08 9.88 7.14
C GLN A 94 -5.47 9.37 6.77
N MET A 95 -5.66 8.08 6.53
CA MET A 95 -6.93 7.39 6.28
C MET A 95 -7.85 8.01 5.18
N TYR A 96 -7.94 9.32 5.03
CA TYR A 96 -8.72 10.08 4.02
C TYR A 96 -10.16 9.57 3.84
N MET A 97 -10.89 9.43 4.93
CA MET A 97 -12.33 9.12 4.89
C MET A 97 -13.14 10.39 4.65
N MET A 98 -14.25 10.27 3.94
CA MET A 98 -15.18 11.36 3.66
C MET A 98 -16.03 11.65 4.91
N LYS A 99 -15.82 12.80 5.54
CA LYS A 99 -16.40 13.17 6.83
C LYS A 99 -17.94 13.25 6.89
N LYS A 100 -18.59 13.38 5.74
CA LYS A 100 -20.07 13.46 5.63
C LYS A 100 -20.73 12.13 5.33
N LEU A 101 -19.96 11.05 5.27
CA LEU A 101 -20.45 9.71 5.00
C LEU A 101 -20.21 8.83 6.23
N CYS A 102 -21.12 7.89 6.49
CA CYS A 102 -20.90 6.84 7.47
C CYS A 102 -19.76 5.89 7.02
N ILE A 103 -19.36 4.98 7.90
CA ILE A 103 -18.29 4.02 7.61
C ILE A 103 -18.65 3.15 6.41
N PHE A 104 -19.89 2.63 6.36
CA PHE A 104 -20.37 1.79 5.25
C PHE A 104 -20.28 2.52 3.91
N ASP A 105 -20.78 3.75 3.83
CA ASP A 105 -20.75 4.54 2.61
C ASP A 105 -19.34 4.84 2.13
N ASN A 106 -18.41 5.11 3.05
CA ASN A 106 -17.00 5.28 2.72
C ASN A 106 -16.37 4.02 2.10
N ILE A 107 -16.80 2.83 2.53
CA ILE A 107 -16.31 1.54 2.04
C ILE A 107 -16.90 1.21 0.67
N VAL A 108 -18.22 1.39 0.50
CA VAL A 108 -18.94 0.91 -0.68
C VAL A 108 -18.83 1.85 -1.89
N LEU A 109 -18.59 3.15 -1.67
CA LEU A 109 -18.56 4.17 -2.72
C LEU A 109 -17.63 3.84 -3.90
N PRO A 110 -16.39 3.33 -3.71
CA PRO A 110 -15.54 2.95 -4.85
C PRO A 110 -16.14 1.84 -5.72
N ALA A 111 -16.89 0.90 -5.14
CA ALA A 111 -17.56 -0.16 -5.90
C ALA A 111 -18.68 0.39 -6.77
N TYR A 112 -19.51 1.31 -6.25
CA TYR A 112 -20.51 2.00 -7.02
C TYR A 112 -19.90 2.78 -8.20
N GLN A 113 -18.80 3.49 -7.93
CA GLN A 113 -18.10 4.24 -8.97
C GLN A 113 -17.42 3.37 -10.02
N ALA A 114 -17.02 2.15 -9.65
CA ALA A 114 -16.51 1.15 -10.58
C ALA A 114 -17.61 0.53 -11.47
N GLY A 115 -18.89 0.77 -11.13
CA GLY A 115 -20.05 0.27 -11.87
C GLY A 115 -20.57 -1.07 -11.36
N MET A 116 -20.17 -1.50 -10.16
CA MET A 116 -20.72 -2.70 -9.51
C MET A 116 -22.20 -2.45 -9.17
N ALA A 117 -23.04 -3.46 -9.32
CA ALA A 117 -24.46 -3.34 -8.94
C ALA A 117 -24.57 -3.07 -7.44
N HIS A 118 -25.49 -2.18 -7.05
CA HIS A 118 -25.62 -1.74 -5.65
C HIS A 118 -25.83 -2.91 -4.67
N SER A 119 -26.66 -3.89 -5.04
CA SER A 119 -26.91 -5.07 -4.19
C SER A 119 -25.64 -5.92 -3.99
N GLU A 120 -24.83 -6.06 -5.02
CA GLU A 120 -23.57 -6.81 -4.97
C GLU A 120 -22.52 -6.05 -4.17
N ALA A 121 -22.37 -4.74 -4.42
CA ALA A 121 -21.42 -3.88 -3.69
C ALA A 121 -21.75 -3.85 -2.18
N ASN A 122 -23.04 -3.74 -1.81
CA ASN A 122 -23.48 -3.74 -0.41
C ASN A 122 -23.17 -5.08 0.27
N LYS A 123 -23.53 -6.18 -0.36
CA LYS A 123 -23.23 -7.52 0.15
C LYS A 123 -21.74 -7.70 0.40
N ARG A 124 -20.93 -7.30 -0.57
CA ARG A 124 -19.48 -7.39 -0.47
C ARG A 124 -18.90 -6.50 0.63
N ALA A 125 -19.40 -5.26 0.76
CA ALA A 125 -18.99 -4.35 1.84
C ALA A 125 -19.29 -4.96 3.21
N GLU A 126 -20.51 -5.51 3.41
CA GLU A 126 -20.87 -6.19 4.65
C GLU A 126 -20.00 -7.41 4.94
N GLU A 127 -19.70 -8.25 3.92
CA GLU A 127 -18.82 -9.42 4.07
C GLU A 127 -17.41 -8.99 4.51
N LEU A 128 -16.85 -7.96 3.91
CA LEU A 128 -15.54 -7.39 4.30
C LEU A 128 -15.58 -6.83 5.72
N MET A 129 -16.63 -6.08 6.08
CA MET A 129 -16.79 -5.52 7.42
C MET A 129 -16.94 -6.60 8.49
N ARG A 130 -17.64 -7.71 8.20
CA ARG A 130 -17.75 -8.87 9.10
C ARG A 130 -16.39 -9.57 9.26
N THR A 131 -15.68 -9.79 8.14
CA THR A 131 -14.36 -10.41 8.15
C THR A 131 -13.35 -9.62 8.97
N LEU A 132 -13.46 -8.28 8.92
CA LEU A 132 -12.58 -7.35 9.62
C LEU A 132 -13.11 -6.92 11.00
N ASP A 133 -14.20 -7.55 11.49
CA ASP A 133 -14.79 -7.31 12.81
C ASP A 133 -15.09 -5.82 13.08
N ILE A 134 -15.82 -5.20 12.14
CA ILE A 134 -16.27 -3.80 12.21
C ILE A 134 -17.70 -3.60 11.70
N ILE A 135 -18.47 -4.66 11.52
CA ILE A 135 -19.86 -4.54 10.97
C ILE A 135 -20.75 -3.68 11.84
N GLU A 136 -20.54 -3.67 13.15
CA GLU A 136 -21.27 -2.86 14.11
C GLU A 136 -21.07 -1.36 13.92
N THR A 137 -20.01 -0.96 13.20
CA THR A 137 -19.70 0.45 12.92
C THR A 137 -20.30 0.97 11.61
N ALA A 138 -21.08 0.17 10.89
CA ALA A 138 -21.54 0.49 9.54
C ALA A 138 -22.21 1.87 9.44
N GLU A 139 -23.12 2.18 10.35
CA GLU A 139 -23.89 3.42 10.38
C GLU A 139 -23.19 4.56 11.15
N HIS A 140 -22.04 4.29 11.79
CA HIS A 140 -21.32 5.30 12.57
C HIS A 140 -20.63 6.33 11.66
N GLU A 141 -20.54 7.56 12.17
CA GLU A 141 -19.65 8.58 11.60
C GLU A 141 -18.18 8.28 11.94
N ILE A 142 -17.25 8.85 11.18
CA ILE A 142 -15.81 8.60 11.33
C ILE A 142 -15.23 9.04 12.68
N ASN A 143 -15.87 9.97 13.38
CA ASN A 143 -15.52 10.47 14.72
C ASN A 143 -16.09 9.62 15.86
N GLU A 144 -16.98 8.66 15.57
CA GLU A 144 -17.61 7.78 16.54
C GLU A 144 -16.89 6.42 16.67
N VAL A 145 -15.88 6.18 15.84
CA VAL A 145 -15.13 4.92 15.80
C VAL A 145 -13.69 5.09 16.28
N SER A 146 -13.12 4.03 16.83
CA SER A 146 -11.69 4.02 17.22
C SER A 146 -10.77 4.08 16.00
N GLY A 147 -9.52 4.53 16.20
CA GLY A 147 -8.50 4.55 15.14
C GLY A 147 -8.26 3.17 14.50
N GLY A 148 -8.33 2.09 15.30
CA GLY A 148 -8.21 0.73 14.78
C GLY A 148 -9.41 0.30 13.92
N GLN A 149 -10.65 0.63 14.31
CA GLN A 149 -11.83 0.39 13.50
C GLN A 149 -11.78 1.19 12.20
N LEU A 150 -11.39 2.46 12.27
CA LEU A 150 -11.26 3.31 11.10
C LEU A 150 -10.18 2.78 10.12
N GLN A 151 -9.07 2.26 10.62
CA GLN A 151 -8.04 1.66 9.77
C GLN A 151 -8.52 0.37 9.11
N ARG A 152 -9.28 -0.48 9.83
CA ARG A 152 -9.92 -1.67 9.23
C ARG A 152 -10.96 -1.27 8.17
N ALA A 153 -11.69 -0.18 8.37
CA ALA A 153 -12.58 0.37 7.35
C ALA A 153 -11.82 0.85 6.10
N CYS A 154 -10.63 1.48 6.27
CA CYS A 154 -9.75 1.82 5.15
C CYS A 154 -9.30 0.57 4.38
N LEU A 155 -9.02 -0.53 5.07
CA LEU A 155 -8.68 -1.80 4.45
C LEU A 155 -9.87 -2.40 3.71
N CYS A 156 -11.10 -2.38 4.28
CA CYS A 156 -12.32 -2.76 3.55
C CYS A 156 -12.47 -1.96 2.25
N ARG A 157 -12.31 -0.64 2.33
CA ARG A 157 -12.38 0.25 1.16
C ARG A 157 -11.31 -0.08 0.11
N ALA A 158 -10.10 -0.42 0.54
CA ALA A 158 -9.04 -0.79 -0.37
C ALA A 158 -9.30 -2.14 -1.08
N LEU A 159 -10.00 -3.06 -0.41
CA LEU A 159 -10.29 -4.41 -0.92
C LEU A 159 -11.60 -4.53 -1.71
N ILE A 160 -12.49 -3.51 -1.66
CA ILE A 160 -13.86 -3.63 -2.19
C ILE A 160 -13.91 -4.01 -3.67
N ASN A 161 -12.98 -3.53 -4.49
CA ASN A 161 -12.90 -3.78 -5.93
C ASN A 161 -11.92 -4.89 -6.32
N GLU A 162 -11.52 -5.78 -5.38
CA GLU A 162 -10.58 -6.89 -5.64
C GLU A 162 -9.29 -6.45 -6.34
N PRO A 163 -8.53 -5.55 -5.74
CA PRO A 163 -7.38 -4.98 -6.40
C PRO A 163 -6.28 -6.02 -6.66
N LYS A 164 -5.55 -5.86 -7.76
CA LYS A 164 -4.33 -6.64 -8.04
C LYS A 164 -3.19 -6.25 -7.10
N VAL A 165 -3.12 -4.97 -6.74
CA VAL A 165 -2.09 -4.44 -5.83
C VAL A 165 -2.72 -3.51 -4.80
N ILE A 166 -2.34 -3.69 -3.53
CA ILE A 166 -2.59 -2.71 -2.47
C ILE A 166 -1.31 -1.88 -2.27
N PHE A 167 -1.44 -0.56 -2.38
CA PHE A 167 -0.42 0.42 -2.03
C PHE A 167 -0.72 0.96 -0.62
N ALA A 168 0.17 0.69 0.35
CA ALA A 168 -0.03 1.04 1.75
C ALA A 168 1.09 1.99 2.25
N ASP A 169 0.73 3.22 2.58
CA ASP A 169 1.64 4.22 3.14
C ASP A 169 1.46 4.27 4.66
N GLU A 170 2.42 3.73 5.40
CA GLU A 170 2.44 3.66 6.87
C GLU A 170 1.13 3.15 7.48
N PRO A 171 0.60 1.98 7.06
CA PRO A 171 -0.75 1.54 7.41
C PRO A 171 -0.98 1.31 8.91
N THR A 172 0.10 1.26 9.70
CA THR A 172 0.07 1.01 11.14
C THR A 172 0.64 2.17 11.97
N GLY A 173 1.11 3.24 11.35
CA GLY A 173 1.88 4.30 12.00
C GLY A 173 1.15 5.08 13.09
N ALA A 174 -0.19 5.14 13.05
CA ALA A 174 -1.03 5.84 14.02
C ALA A 174 -1.71 4.88 15.04
N LEU A 175 -1.38 3.58 15.03
CA LEU A 175 -2.06 2.54 15.79
C LEU A 175 -1.24 2.07 16.99
N ASN A 176 -1.92 1.63 18.04
CA ASN A 176 -1.28 0.86 19.10
C ASN A 176 -0.87 -0.54 18.60
N SER A 177 -0.01 -1.23 19.34
CA SER A 177 0.59 -2.49 18.91
C SER A 177 -0.44 -3.60 18.57
N LYS A 178 -1.57 -3.65 19.29
CA LYS A 178 -2.64 -4.65 19.05
C LYS A 178 -3.35 -4.35 17.73
N ALA A 179 -3.82 -3.12 17.54
CA ALA A 179 -4.50 -2.71 16.31
C ALA A 179 -3.59 -2.82 15.08
N ALA A 180 -2.28 -2.51 15.24
CA ALA A 180 -1.29 -2.69 14.19
C ALA A 180 -1.14 -4.17 13.79
N ALA A 181 -1.08 -5.08 14.77
CA ALA A 181 -1.01 -6.52 14.50
C ALA A 181 -2.27 -7.02 13.78
N ASP A 182 -3.46 -6.54 14.16
CA ASP A 182 -4.71 -6.92 13.53
C ASP A 182 -4.75 -6.47 12.05
N VAL A 183 -4.38 -5.22 11.76
CA VAL A 183 -4.29 -4.70 10.38
C VAL A 183 -3.28 -5.49 9.55
N MET A 184 -2.10 -5.79 10.09
CA MET A 184 -1.08 -6.57 9.37
C MET A 184 -1.55 -8.00 9.10
N ARG A 185 -2.26 -8.63 10.03
CA ARG A 185 -2.84 -9.97 9.82
C ARG A 185 -3.81 -9.97 8.64
N GLU A 186 -4.66 -8.96 8.54
CA GLU A 186 -5.62 -8.87 7.44
C GLU A 186 -4.94 -8.54 6.10
N LEU A 187 -3.89 -7.72 6.08
CA LEU A 187 -3.06 -7.50 4.89
C LEU A 187 -2.39 -8.81 4.42
N ILE A 188 -1.84 -9.60 5.35
CA ILE A 188 -1.25 -10.91 5.04
C ILE A 188 -2.30 -11.88 4.49
N LYS A 189 -3.52 -11.89 5.04
CA LYS A 189 -4.62 -12.70 4.50
C LYS A 189 -4.98 -12.30 3.07
N ALA A 190 -5.11 -10.98 2.81
CA ALA A 190 -5.36 -10.47 1.47
C ALA A 190 -4.23 -10.87 0.49
N ASN A 191 -2.98 -10.81 0.91
CA ASN A 191 -1.83 -11.24 0.12
C ASN A 191 -1.86 -12.75 -0.18
N ARG A 192 -2.21 -13.60 0.80
CA ARG A 192 -2.40 -15.04 0.59
C ARG A 192 -3.53 -15.35 -0.38
N GLY A 193 -4.51 -14.47 -0.53
CA GLY A 193 -5.58 -14.49 -1.53
C GLY A 193 -5.17 -14.00 -2.92
N SER A 194 -3.87 -13.84 -3.20
CA SER A 194 -3.28 -13.42 -4.49
C SER A 194 -3.26 -11.90 -4.75
N THR A 195 -3.62 -11.05 -3.80
CA THR A 195 -3.41 -9.61 -3.91
C THR A 195 -1.95 -9.27 -3.61
N SER A 196 -1.25 -8.63 -4.54
CA SER A 196 0.11 -8.14 -4.29
C SER A 196 0.09 -6.93 -3.36
N ILE A 197 1.14 -6.71 -2.58
CA ILE A 197 1.20 -5.57 -1.66
C ILE A 197 2.52 -4.83 -1.83
N MET A 198 2.44 -3.51 -1.99
CA MET A 198 3.57 -2.62 -1.84
C MET A 198 3.32 -1.70 -0.65
N MET A 199 4.14 -1.84 0.39
CA MET A 199 3.98 -1.10 1.64
C MET A 199 5.19 -0.20 1.90
N VAL A 200 4.95 0.95 2.50
CA VAL A 200 5.98 1.82 3.08
C VAL A 200 5.84 1.76 4.60
N THR A 201 6.93 1.54 5.32
CA THR A 201 6.98 1.65 6.78
C THR A 201 8.38 1.93 7.30
N HIS A 202 8.46 2.50 8.49
CA HIS A 202 9.70 2.65 9.26
C HIS A 202 9.83 1.56 10.36
N SER A 203 8.82 0.72 10.54
CA SER A 203 8.83 -0.35 11.55
C SER A 203 9.52 -1.61 11.02
N VAL A 204 10.66 -1.98 11.60
CA VAL A 204 11.39 -3.21 11.25
C VAL A 204 10.52 -4.45 11.47
N ARG A 205 9.76 -4.48 12.57
CA ARG A 205 8.85 -5.60 12.90
C ARG A 205 7.77 -5.77 11.83
N VAL A 206 7.18 -4.67 11.36
CA VAL A 206 6.15 -4.70 10.30
C VAL A 206 6.76 -5.11 8.96
N ALA A 207 7.92 -4.56 8.61
CA ALA A 207 8.63 -4.93 7.39
C ALA A 207 9.09 -6.39 7.36
N ALA A 208 9.43 -6.97 8.52
CA ALA A 208 9.80 -8.39 8.63
C ALA A 208 8.65 -9.36 8.28
N MET A 209 7.41 -8.86 8.17
CA MET A 209 6.24 -9.65 7.74
C MET A 209 6.11 -9.76 6.22
N SER A 210 6.84 -8.94 5.44
CA SER A 210 6.81 -8.96 3.96
C SER A 210 7.76 -9.99 3.36
N ASP A 211 7.57 -10.31 2.09
CA ASP A 211 8.40 -11.30 1.36
C ASP A 211 9.76 -10.71 1.00
N LYS A 212 9.80 -9.41 0.71
CA LYS A 212 10.99 -8.67 0.27
C LYS A 212 10.97 -7.26 0.84
N VAL A 213 12.14 -6.76 1.22
CA VAL A 213 12.33 -5.38 1.68
C VAL A 213 13.31 -4.66 0.78
N LEU A 214 12.92 -3.48 0.28
CA LEU A 214 13.77 -2.54 -0.44
C LEU A 214 14.21 -1.44 0.53
N TYR A 215 15.49 -1.10 0.57
CA TYR A 215 16.02 0.00 1.36
C TYR A 215 16.26 1.22 0.50
N LEU A 216 15.46 2.26 0.71
CA LEU A 216 15.52 3.53 -0.02
C LEU A 216 16.23 4.59 0.83
N MET A 217 17.32 5.14 0.33
CA MET A 217 18.06 6.23 0.94
C MET A 217 18.42 7.28 -0.12
N ASP A 218 18.23 8.56 0.19
CA ASP A 218 18.51 9.70 -0.69
C ASP A 218 17.93 9.57 -2.11
N GLY A 219 16.76 8.97 -2.21
CA GLY A 219 16.06 8.79 -3.47
C GLY A 219 16.57 7.64 -4.34
N ASP A 220 17.40 6.75 -3.81
CA ASP A 220 17.94 5.58 -4.52
C ASP A 220 17.76 4.29 -3.70
N ILE A 221 17.59 3.13 -4.37
CA ILE A 221 17.52 1.82 -3.72
C ILE A 221 18.93 1.34 -3.43
N GLN A 222 19.31 1.33 -2.16
CA GLN A 222 20.65 0.90 -1.70
C GLN A 222 20.77 -0.63 -1.55
N GLY A 223 19.70 -1.35 -1.72
CA GLY A 223 19.69 -2.80 -1.70
C GLY A 223 18.30 -3.39 -1.44
N GLU A 224 18.24 -4.69 -1.59
CA GLU A 224 17.07 -5.50 -1.26
C GLU A 224 17.45 -6.72 -0.43
N ILE A 225 16.53 -7.16 0.42
CA ILE A 225 16.62 -8.43 1.13
C ILE A 225 15.36 -9.23 0.89
N VAL A 226 15.52 -10.48 0.48
CA VAL A 226 14.41 -11.43 0.28
C VAL A 226 14.27 -12.25 1.56
N LEU A 227 13.11 -12.14 2.19
CA LEU A 227 12.77 -12.86 3.43
C LEU A 227 11.91 -14.11 3.14
N GLY A 228 11.29 -14.18 1.95
CA GLY A 228 10.34 -15.22 1.58
C GLY A 228 8.98 -15.05 2.26
N LYS A 229 8.02 -15.92 1.97
CA LYS A 229 6.67 -15.90 2.57
C LYS A 229 6.73 -16.09 4.09
N LEU A 230 5.92 -15.32 4.82
CA LEU A 230 5.71 -15.54 6.25
C LEU A 230 4.70 -16.69 6.43
N GLU A 231 5.21 -17.91 6.58
CA GLU A 231 4.37 -19.11 6.76
C GLU A 231 3.92 -19.26 8.21
N ASN A 232 4.81 -18.99 9.17
CA ASN A 232 4.58 -19.11 10.60
C ASN A 232 5.04 -17.84 11.34
N GLU A 233 4.17 -17.30 12.20
CA GLU A 233 4.48 -16.13 13.04
C GLU A 233 5.62 -16.40 14.05
N ASP A 234 5.88 -17.64 14.42
CA ASP A 234 7.00 -18.01 15.31
C ASP A 234 8.37 -17.68 14.71
N THR A 235 8.47 -17.58 13.38
CA THR A 235 9.71 -17.19 12.68
C THR A 235 9.93 -15.67 12.66
N LEU A 236 8.93 -14.87 13.02
CA LEU A 236 8.99 -13.42 12.96
C LEU A 236 10.16 -12.79 13.75
N PRO A 237 10.49 -13.24 14.99
CA PRO A 237 11.62 -12.69 15.73
C PRO A 237 12.97 -12.89 15.04
N GLU A 238 13.16 -14.02 14.35
CA GLU A 238 14.38 -14.32 13.60
C GLU A 238 14.47 -13.43 12.34
N ARG A 239 13.35 -13.32 11.61
CA ARG A 239 13.23 -12.43 10.43
C ARG A 239 13.50 -10.97 10.80
N GLU A 240 12.93 -10.50 11.92
CA GLU A 240 13.15 -9.15 12.45
C GLU A 240 14.62 -8.91 12.77
N ARG A 241 15.30 -9.88 13.43
CA ARG A 241 16.73 -9.81 13.75
C ARG A 241 17.58 -9.75 12.46
N SER A 242 17.32 -10.63 11.50
CA SER A 242 18.01 -10.66 10.22
C SER A 242 17.86 -9.33 9.46
N LEU A 243 16.64 -8.84 9.36
CA LEU A 243 16.35 -7.56 8.70
C LEU A 243 17.05 -6.39 9.42
N ARG A 244 17.01 -6.35 10.75
CA ARG A 244 17.66 -5.31 11.55
C ARG A 244 19.17 -5.28 11.31
N ASN A 245 19.84 -6.43 11.33
CA ASN A 245 21.28 -6.51 11.07
C ASN A 245 21.61 -6.03 9.67
N TRP A 246 20.84 -6.47 8.68
CA TRP A 246 21.01 -6.06 7.29
C TRP A 246 20.82 -4.54 7.07
N LEU A 247 19.88 -3.92 7.78
CA LEU A 247 19.65 -2.47 7.75
C LEU A 247 20.78 -1.69 8.42
N VAL A 248 21.29 -2.15 9.57
CA VAL A 248 22.41 -1.52 10.28
C VAL A 248 23.67 -1.48 9.43
N GLU A 249 23.98 -2.55 8.67
CA GLU A 249 25.09 -2.58 7.73
C GLU A 249 24.98 -1.52 6.62
N ARG A 250 23.77 -0.96 6.39
CA ARG A 250 23.46 0.06 5.38
C ARG A 250 23.20 1.45 5.95
N GLY A 251 23.50 1.63 7.25
CA GLY A 251 23.39 2.94 7.91
C GLY A 251 22.01 3.31 8.43
N TRP A 252 21.13 2.30 8.66
CA TRP A 252 19.83 2.49 9.32
C TRP A 252 19.99 2.88 10.77
#